data_70d9e537cf23728370c71ac76eca3716
#
_entry.id   70d9e537cf23728370c71ac76eca3716
#
_cell.length_a   1.000
_cell.length_b   1.000
_cell.length_c   1.000
_cell.angle_alpha   90.00
_cell.angle_beta   90.00
_cell.angle_gamma   90.00
#
_symmetry.space_group_name_H-M   'P 1'
#
loop_
_entity.id
_entity.type
_entity.pdbx_description
1 polymer ?
#
loop_
_entity_poly.entity_id
_entity_poly.type
_entity_poly.pdbx_seq_one_letter_code
_entity_poly.pdbx_strand_id
1 'polypeptide(L)'
;MRQTSGRVLAHCLRLWKEWGQGSMNNTQSKTLLTEGSIWRKMVVFALPLFFGNLFQQLYNTADSLIVGNFLGSNALAAVSSSGSLIFLLVGFFNGIAMGAGVVIARYYGAREINELQKAIHTTVVFGILCGLVLMTAGLILAPQILIWMRTPKEVLPESTAYFRVYFIGSLAFVLYNNFVGILQSVGDSRHPLYYLIFSSAVNIVLDLLFVGVLHFGVASAAAATVISQFVSAALCLYRLMYKSPDD
;
A
#
# COMPACT_ATOMS: atom_id res chain seq x y z
N MET A 1 17.72 20.15 -18.16
CA MET A 1 16.83 19.33 -17.30
C MET A 1 16.62 17.86 -17.76
N ARG A 2 16.87 17.47 -19.00
CA ARG A 2 16.69 16.08 -19.48
C ARG A 2 17.80 15.08 -19.08
N GLN A 3 19.00 15.54 -18.73
CA GLN A 3 20.15 14.66 -18.41
C GLN A 3 20.17 14.15 -16.95
N THR A 4 19.51 14.81 -16.03
CA THR A 4 19.47 14.41 -14.61
C THR A 4 18.49 13.25 -14.36
N SER A 5 17.37 13.20 -15.05
CA SER A 5 16.36 12.13 -14.92
C SER A 5 16.90 10.77 -15.38
N GLY A 6 17.69 10.74 -16.46
CA GLY A 6 18.30 9.49 -16.96
C GLY A 6 19.38 8.92 -16.03
N ARG A 7 20.13 9.78 -15.32
CA ARG A 7 21.16 9.33 -14.36
C ARG A 7 20.56 8.77 -13.08
N VAL A 8 19.48 9.38 -12.59
CA VAL A 8 18.76 8.85 -11.41
C VAL A 8 18.14 7.49 -11.71
N LEU A 9 17.50 7.35 -12.87
CA LEU A 9 16.91 6.07 -13.30
C LEU A 9 17.98 4.99 -13.50
N ALA A 10 19.11 5.35 -14.14
CA ALA A 10 20.25 4.45 -14.34
C ALA A 10 20.93 4.06 -13.01
N HIS A 11 20.97 4.98 -12.03
CA HIS A 11 21.50 4.73 -10.72
C HIS A 11 20.57 3.81 -9.92
N CYS A 12 19.26 4.06 -9.93
CA CYS A 12 18.26 3.17 -9.35
C CYS A 12 18.31 1.77 -9.97
N LEU A 13 18.43 1.66 -11.28
CA LEU A 13 18.53 0.36 -11.97
C LEU A 13 19.83 -0.36 -11.63
N ARG A 14 20.92 0.36 -11.39
CA ARG A 14 22.20 -0.23 -11.00
C ARG A 14 22.16 -0.74 -9.56
N LEU A 15 21.67 0.06 -8.62
CA LEU A 15 21.45 -0.33 -7.22
C LEU A 15 20.50 -1.53 -7.12
N TRP A 16 19.47 -1.55 -7.94
CA TRP A 16 18.54 -2.66 -8.01
C TRP A 16 19.18 -3.95 -8.53
N LYS A 17 20.07 -3.84 -9.50
CA LYS A 17 20.84 -4.99 -10.05
C LYS A 17 21.85 -5.52 -9.03
N GLU A 18 22.50 -4.63 -8.30
CA GLU A 18 23.43 -4.97 -7.19
C GLU A 18 22.70 -5.62 -6.03
N TRP A 19 21.45 -5.16 -5.72
CA TRP A 19 20.59 -5.78 -4.71
C TRP A 19 20.27 -7.24 -5.07
N GLY A 20 19.89 -7.54 -6.30
CA GLY A 20 19.61 -8.90 -6.75
C GLY A 20 20.81 -9.84 -6.67
N GLN A 21 22.03 -9.32 -6.86
CA GLN A 21 23.27 -10.09 -6.77
C GLN A 21 23.77 -10.24 -5.32
N GLY A 22 23.68 -9.18 -4.52
CA GLY A 22 24.11 -9.18 -3.11
C GLY A 22 23.23 -10.04 -2.22
N SER A 23 21.92 -10.03 -2.45
CA SER A 23 20.92 -10.80 -1.71
C SER A 23 21.13 -12.32 -1.80
N MET A 24 21.75 -12.82 -2.88
CA MET A 24 21.89 -14.26 -3.08
C MET A 24 23.19 -14.85 -2.54
N ASN A 25 24.22 -14.05 -2.36
CA ASN A 25 25.51 -14.55 -1.87
C ASN A 25 25.54 -14.79 -0.35
N ASN A 26 24.61 -14.18 0.39
CA ASN A 26 24.56 -14.26 1.86
C ASN A 26 23.33 -15.02 2.42
N THR A 27 22.38 -15.42 1.57
CA THR A 27 21.12 -16.06 1.98
C THR A 27 21.24 -17.59 2.02
N GLN A 28 22.29 -18.12 2.61
CA GLN A 28 22.30 -19.55 2.91
C GLN A 28 21.45 -19.82 4.14
N SER A 29 20.24 -20.35 3.92
CA SER A 29 19.47 -21.20 4.84
C SER A 29 18.41 -20.60 5.78
N LYS A 30 18.29 -19.29 6.04
CA LYS A 30 17.32 -18.82 7.05
C LYS A 30 15.90 -18.47 6.52
N THR A 31 15.76 -18.14 5.25
CA THR A 31 14.50 -17.63 4.67
C THR A 31 13.71 -18.63 3.83
N LEU A 32 14.32 -19.71 3.35
CA LEU A 32 13.60 -20.71 2.57
C LEU A 32 12.61 -21.50 3.44
N LEU A 33 11.32 -21.39 3.12
CA LEU A 33 10.25 -22.12 3.82
C LEU A 33 10.32 -23.64 3.60
N THR A 34 11.11 -24.09 2.61
CA THR A 34 11.25 -25.49 2.21
C THR A 34 12.22 -26.31 3.08
N GLU A 35 13.06 -25.66 3.91
CA GLU A 35 14.05 -26.36 4.75
C GLU A 35 13.63 -26.35 6.23
N GLY A 36 13.84 -27.44 6.95
CA GLY A 36 13.54 -27.57 8.37
C GLY A 36 12.05 -27.77 8.69
N SER A 37 11.59 -27.35 9.87
CA SER A 37 10.19 -27.49 10.30
C SER A 37 9.29 -26.49 9.57
N ILE A 38 8.62 -26.95 8.52
CA ILE A 38 7.75 -26.15 7.65
C ILE A 38 6.65 -25.46 8.45
N TRP A 39 5.96 -26.21 9.35
CA TRP A 39 4.89 -25.69 10.19
C TRP A 39 5.32 -24.47 11.01
N ARG A 40 6.44 -24.56 11.70
CA ARG A 40 6.96 -23.47 12.55
C ARG A 40 7.28 -22.22 11.72
N LYS A 41 7.88 -22.39 10.54
CA LYS A 41 8.20 -21.28 9.64
C LYS A 41 6.94 -20.63 9.07
N MET A 42 5.92 -21.43 8.71
CA MET A 42 4.63 -20.91 8.25
C MET A 42 3.95 -20.06 9.33
N VAL A 43 3.93 -20.52 10.59
CA VAL A 43 3.34 -19.75 11.70
C VAL A 43 4.10 -18.44 11.92
N VAL A 44 5.44 -18.48 11.95
CA VAL A 44 6.26 -17.28 12.14
C VAL A 44 6.08 -16.28 11.00
N PHE A 45 5.86 -16.73 9.78
CA PHE A 45 5.55 -15.89 8.63
C PHE A 45 4.12 -15.34 8.67
N ALA A 46 3.14 -16.15 9.08
CA ALA A 46 1.73 -15.76 9.12
C ALA A 46 1.40 -14.79 10.26
N LEU A 47 2.10 -14.87 11.40
CA LEU A 47 1.85 -13.99 12.54
C LEU A 47 1.96 -12.49 12.20
N PRO A 48 3.04 -12.00 11.54
CA PRO A 48 3.11 -10.59 11.14
C PRO A 48 1.99 -10.18 10.19
N LEU A 49 1.56 -11.06 9.28
CA LEU A 49 0.45 -10.79 8.37
C LEU A 49 -0.88 -10.64 9.13
N PHE A 50 -1.13 -11.53 10.08
CA PHE A 50 -2.30 -11.46 10.94
C PHE A 50 -2.34 -10.15 11.73
N PHE A 51 -1.24 -9.81 12.40
CA PHE A 51 -1.14 -8.55 13.13
C PHE A 51 -1.23 -7.33 12.22
N GLY A 52 -0.66 -7.39 11.02
CA GLY A 52 -0.80 -6.33 10.02
C GLY A 52 -2.27 -6.06 9.68
N ASN A 53 -3.04 -7.09 9.37
CA ASN A 53 -4.48 -6.95 9.11
C ASN A 53 -5.25 -6.42 10.33
N LEU A 54 -4.90 -6.88 11.53
CA LEU A 54 -5.51 -6.41 12.76
C LEU A 54 -5.23 -4.91 12.98
N PHE A 55 -3.98 -4.48 12.87
CA PHE A 55 -3.60 -3.07 12.99
C PHE A 55 -4.26 -2.21 11.91
N GLN A 56 -4.40 -2.72 10.69
CA GLN A 56 -5.12 -2.02 9.62
C GLN A 56 -6.59 -1.79 9.98
N GLN A 57 -7.26 -2.77 10.56
CA GLN A 57 -8.64 -2.61 11.01
C GLN A 57 -8.76 -1.65 12.20
N LEU A 58 -7.80 -1.69 13.12
CA LEU A 58 -7.77 -0.77 14.26
C LEU A 58 -7.62 0.69 13.80
N TYR A 59 -6.70 0.98 12.87
CA TYR A 59 -6.55 2.34 12.40
C TYR A 59 -7.74 2.81 11.56
N ASN A 60 -8.36 1.97 10.73
CA ASN A 60 -9.59 2.30 10.01
C ASN A 60 -10.74 2.65 10.97
N THR A 61 -10.81 1.93 12.10
CA THR A 61 -11.78 2.22 13.16
C THR A 61 -11.46 3.54 13.85
N ALA A 62 -10.19 3.82 14.14
CA ALA A 62 -9.75 5.09 14.75
C ALA A 62 -10.06 6.29 13.84
N ASP A 63 -9.77 6.19 12.53
CA ASP A 63 -10.12 7.20 11.53
C ASP A 63 -11.63 7.49 11.52
N SER A 64 -12.45 6.44 11.47
CA SER A 64 -13.91 6.58 11.53
C SER A 64 -14.41 7.21 12.84
N LEU A 65 -13.78 6.89 13.98
CA LEU A 65 -14.12 7.49 15.27
C LEU A 65 -13.71 8.97 15.32
N ILE A 66 -12.56 9.35 14.78
CA ILE A 66 -12.10 10.76 14.72
C ILE A 66 -13.07 11.55 13.85
N VAL A 67 -13.35 11.08 12.63
CA VAL A 67 -14.29 11.74 11.72
C VAL A 67 -15.69 11.88 12.37
N GLY A 68 -16.21 10.81 12.97
CA GLY A 68 -17.55 10.82 13.60
C GLY A 68 -17.65 11.75 14.79
N ASN A 69 -16.61 11.82 15.64
CA ASN A 69 -16.65 12.64 16.84
C ASN A 69 -16.43 14.15 16.56
N PHE A 70 -15.55 14.49 15.61
CA PHE A 70 -15.18 15.89 15.35
C PHE A 70 -15.99 16.53 14.23
N LEU A 71 -16.43 15.77 13.21
CA LEU A 71 -17.17 16.30 12.06
C LEU A 71 -18.66 15.89 12.06
N GLY A 72 -19.05 14.97 12.95
CA GLY A 72 -20.43 14.58 13.14
C GLY A 72 -20.92 13.44 12.22
N SER A 73 -22.24 13.13 12.33
CA SER A 73 -22.84 11.97 11.68
C SER A 73 -22.87 12.04 10.15
N ASN A 74 -23.02 13.23 9.57
CA ASN A 74 -23.03 13.40 8.10
C ASN A 74 -21.67 13.10 7.49
N ALA A 75 -20.59 13.54 8.15
CA ALA A 75 -19.24 13.26 7.75
C ALA A 75 -18.92 11.76 7.84
N LEU A 76 -19.33 11.10 8.93
CA LEU A 76 -19.20 9.66 9.08
C LEU A 76 -20.00 8.91 8.00
N ALA A 77 -21.20 9.36 7.67
CA ALA A 77 -22.01 8.79 6.59
C ALA A 77 -21.31 8.96 5.21
N ALA A 78 -20.65 10.10 4.98
CA ALA A 78 -19.88 10.33 3.76
C ALA A 78 -18.69 9.35 3.61
N VAL A 79 -17.92 9.13 4.67
CA VAL A 79 -16.82 8.15 4.69
C VAL A 79 -17.37 6.73 4.53
N SER A 80 -18.42 6.38 5.28
CA SER A 80 -19.01 5.02 5.26
C SER A 80 -19.65 4.67 3.92
N SER A 81 -20.29 5.63 3.23
CA SER A 81 -20.86 5.41 1.90
C SER A 81 -19.80 5.05 0.86
N SER A 82 -18.59 5.58 1.02
CA SER A 82 -17.43 5.28 0.16
C SER A 82 -16.75 3.94 0.50
N GLY A 83 -16.95 3.43 1.71
CA GLY A 83 -16.24 2.29 2.27
C GLY A 83 -16.41 1.00 1.46
N SER A 84 -17.61 0.71 0.95
CA SER A 84 -17.88 -0.50 0.16
C SER A 84 -17.08 -0.53 -1.15
N LEU A 85 -16.97 0.61 -1.84
CA LEU A 85 -16.20 0.70 -3.07
C LEU A 85 -14.70 0.63 -2.78
N ILE A 86 -14.24 1.32 -1.75
CA ILE A 86 -12.85 1.26 -1.29
C ILE A 86 -12.49 -0.19 -0.96
N PHE A 87 -13.33 -0.91 -0.23
CA PHE A 87 -13.12 -2.32 0.10
C PHE A 87 -12.99 -3.21 -1.14
N LEU A 88 -13.84 -3.01 -2.14
CA LEU A 88 -13.78 -3.73 -3.40
C LEU A 88 -12.48 -3.44 -4.15
N LEU A 89 -12.07 -2.18 -4.24
CA LEU A 89 -10.83 -1.78 -4.89
C LEU A 89 -9.60 -2.34 -4.15
N VAL A 90 -9.59 -2.24 -2.82
CA VAL A 90 -8.53 -2.82 -1.97
C VAL A 90 -8.41 -4.32 -2.22
N GLY A 91 -9.54 -5.05 -2.21
CA GLY A 91 -9.57 -6.49 -2.46
C GLY A 91 -9.05 -6.86 -3.86
N PHE A 92 -9.43 -6.09 -4.88
CA PHE A 92 -8.98 -6.31 -6.25
C PHE A 92 -7.46 -6.14 -6.39
N PHE A 93 -6.90 -5.03 -5.88
CA PHE A 93 -5.46 -4.79 -5.96
C PHE A 93 -4.64 -5.71 -5.06
N ASN A 94 -5.16 -6.11 -3.90
CA ASN A 94 -4.55 -7.17 -3.09
C ASN A 94 -4.49 -8.49 -3.85
N GLY A 95 -5.55 -8.85 -4.59
CA GLY A 95 -5.57 -10.04 -5.44
C GLY A 95 -4.49 -9.99 -6.52
N ILE A 96 -4.31 -8.85 -7.20
CA ILE A 96 -3.26 -8.65 -8.20
C ILE A 96 -1.86 -8.77 -7.56
N ALA A 97 -1.64 -8.10 -6.45
CA ALA A 97 -0.36 -8.15 -5.74
C ALA A 97 -0.03 -9.57 -5.26
N MET A 98 -1.03 -10.31 -4.79
CA MET A 98 -0.88 -11.72 -4.39
C MET A 98 -0.54 -12.61 -5.58
N GLY A 99 -1.21 -12.43 -6.73
CA GLY A 99 -0.90 -13.16 -7.96
C GLY A 99 0.52 -12.91 -8.47
N ALA A 100 0.93 -11.65 -8.53
CA ALA A 100 2.31 -11.27 -8.87
C ALA A 100 3.32 -11.86 -7.86
N GLY A 101 2.95 -11.84 -6.58
CA GLY A 101 3.74 -12.41 -5.49
C GLY A 101 4.05 -13.90 -5.66
N VAL A 102 3.09 -14.71 -6.14
CA VAL A 102 3.30 -16.13 -6.42
C VAL A 102 4.37 -16.34 -7.49
N VAL A 103 4.34 -15.54 -8.56
CA VAL A 103 5.35 -15.61 -9.64
C VAL A 103 6.73 -15.22 -9.12
N ILE A 104 6.80 -14.14 -8.35
CA ILE A 104 8.04 -13.64 -7.73
C ILE A 104 8.61 -14.69 -6.78
N ALA A 105 7.79 -15.28 -5.90
CA ALA A 105 8.20 -16.31 -4.95
C ALA A 105 8.74 -17.56 -5.64
N ARG A 106 8.14 -17.94 -6.79
CA ARG A 106 8.61 -19.06 -7.61
C ARG A 106 10.02 -18.81 -8.14
N TYR A 107 10.26 -17.66 -8.79
CA TYR A 107 11.58 -17.33 -9.33
C TYR A 107 12.62 -17.13 -8.23
N TYR A 108 12.21 -16.54 -7.09
CA TYR A 108 13.07 -16.43 -5.92
C TYR A 108 13.49 -17.79 -5.38
N GLY A 109 12.55 -18.75 -5.23
CA GLY A 109 12.83 -20.11 -4.79
C GLY A 109 13.66 -20.91 -5.79
N ALA A 110 13.48 -20.69 -7.09
CA ALA A 110 14.26 -21.32 -8.16
C ALA A 110 15.66 -20.70 -8.33
N ARG A 111 15.96 -19.57 -7.64
CA ARG A 111 17.20 -18.79 -7.78
C ARG A 111 17.44 -18.25 -9.21
N GLU A 112 16.37 -18.02 -9.95
CA GLU A 112 16.39 -17.47 -11.30
C GLU A 112 16.37 -15.92 -11.25
N ILE A 113 17.54 -15.30 -10.94
CA ILE A 113 17.66 -13.85 -10.70
C ILE A 113 17.15 -13.00 -11.84
N ASN A 114 17.46 -13.38 -13.09
CA ASN A 114 17.06 -12.59 -14.26
C ASN A 114 15.54 -12.54 -14.42
N GLU A 115 14.87 -13.67 -14.23
CA GLU A 115 13.41 -13.77 -14.33
C GLU A 115 12.73 -13.12 -13.12
N LEU A 116 13.32 -13.25 -11.93
CA LEU A 116 12.89 -12.56 -10.72
C LEU A 116 12.88 -11.03 -10.93
N GLN A 117 13.98 -10.46 -11.44
CA GLN A 117 14.08 -9.03 -11.70
C GLN A 117 13.04 -8.57 -12.73
N LYS A 118 12.85 -9.32 -13.82
CA LYS A 118 11.82 -9.02 -14.82
C LYS A 118 10.42 -9.04 -14.20
N ALA A 119 10.10 -10.05 -13.38
CA ALA A 119 8.81 -10.16 -12.72
C ALA A 119 8.54 -8.97 -11.78
N ILE A 120 9.54 -8.57 -10.98
CA ILE A 120 9.42 -7.41 -10.09
C ILE A 120 9.24 -6.12 -10.90
N HIS A 121 10.06 -5.86 -11.92
CA HIS A 121 9.92 -4.68 -12.77
C HIS A 121 8.55 -4.62 -13.44
N THR A 122 8.08 -5.74 -13.98
CA THR A 122 6.76 -5.82 -14.61
C THR A 122 5.66 -5.50 -13.61
N THR A 123 5.74 -6.03 -12.38
CA THR A 123 4.77 -5.78 -11.32
C THR A 123 4.74 -4.29 -10.93
N VAL A 124 5.90 -3.64 -10.82
CA VAL A 124 5.98 -2.21 -10.48
C VAL A 124 5.42 -1.35 -11.61
N VAL A 125 5.83 -1.59 -12.87
CA VAL A 125 5.33 -0.84 -14.03
C VAL A 125 3.83 -1.02 -14.19
N PHE A 126 3.34 -2.25 -14.07
CA PHE A 126 1.90 -2.54 -14.10
C PHE A 126 1.15 -1.81 -12.97
N GLY A 127 1.72 -1.78 -11.76
CA GLY A 127 1.17 -1.04 -10.64
C GLY A 127 1.08 0.46 -10.89
N ILE A 128 2.12 1.07 -11.49
CA ILE A 128 2.11 2.49 -11.87
C ILE A 128 0.99 2.75 -12.88
N LEU A 129 0.88 1.93 -13.92
CA LEU A 129 -0.15 2.09 -14.95
C LEU A 129 -1.56 1.95 -14.35
N CYS A 130 -1.80 0.91 -13.56
CA CYS A 130 -3.08 0.70 -12.88
C CYS A 130 -3.41 1.82 -11.90
N GLY A 131 -2.44 2.29 -11.12
CA GLY A 131 -2.61 3.40 -10.19
C GLY A 131 -2.98 4.70 -10.90
N LEU A 132 -2.35 5.01 -12.04
CA LEU A 132 -2.66 6.19 -12.86
C LEU A 132 -4.04 6.08 -13.51
N VAL A 133 -4.40 4.91 -14.04
CA VAL A 133 -5.74 4.66 -14.59
C VAL A 133 -6.81 4.81 -13.51
N LEU A 134 -6.58 4.24 -12.33
CA LEU A 134 -7.50 4.35 -11.20
C LEU A 134 -7.64 5.78 -10.72
N MET A 135 -6.54 6.52 -10.62
CA MET A 135 -6.55 7.94 -10.24
C MET A 135 -7.38 8.77 -11.23
N THR A 136 -7.12 8.64 -12.53
CA THR A 136 -7.82 9.42 -13.55
C THR A 136 -9.30 9.04 -13.64
N ALA A 137 -9.61 7.74 -13.67
CA ALA A 137 -10.98 7.25 -13.70
C ALA A 137 -11.76 7.66 -12.44
N GLY A 138 -11.15 7.53 -11.27
CA GLY A 138 -11.77 7.90 -10.00
C GLY A 138 -12.06 9.39 -9.89
N LEU A 139 -11.14 10.26 -10.33
CA LEU A 139 -11.36 11.71 -10.31
C LEU A 139 -12.54 12.14 -11.19
N ILE A 140 -12.68 11.51 -12.36
CA ILE A 140 -13.73 11.83 -13.32
C ILE A 140 -15.07 11.22 -12.90
N LEU A 141 -15.07 9.95 -12.51
CA LEU A 141 -16.28 9.17 -12.26
C LEU A 141 -16.78 9.24 -10.81
N ALA A 142 -16.02 9.85 -9.88
CA ALA A 142 -16.38 9.90 -8.46
C ALA A 142 -17.83 10.33 -8.19
N PRO A 143 -18.35 11.46 -8.75
CA PRO A 143 -19.74 11.86 -8.48
C PRO A 143 -20.74 10.85 -9.05
N GLN A 144 -20.48 10.32 -10.25
CA GLN A 144 -21.39 9.37 -10.91
C GLN A 144 -21.47 8.05 -10.16
N ILE A 145 -20.34 7.55 -9.68
CA ILE A 145 -20.27 6.31 -8.88
C ILE A 145 -21.09 6.48 -7.59
N LEU A 146 -20.94 7.60 -6.88
CA LEU A 146 -21.67 7.87 -5.65
C LEU A 146 -23.18 8.00 -5.89
N ILE A 147 -23.61 8.58 -7.03
CA ILE A 147 -25.02 8.63 -7.43
C ILE A 147 -25.54 7.20 -7.69
N TRP A 148 -24.79 6.35 -8.39
CA TRP A 148 -25.17 4.95 -8.63
C TRP A 148 -25.25 4.14 -7.33
N MET A 149 -24.40 4.45 -6.35
CA MET A 149 -24.45 3.88 -5.01
C MET A 149 -25.62 4.40 -4.17
N ARG A 150 -26.45 5.29 -4.71
CA ARG A 150 -27.60 5.91 -4.03
C ARG A 150 -27.20 6.68 -2.76
N THR A 151 -26.04 7.33 -2.78
CA THR A 151 -25.61 8.20 -1.69
C THR A 151 -26.62 9.33 -1.48
N PRO A 152 -27.10 9.59 -0.25
CA PRO A 152 -28.04 10.67 0.04
C PRO A 152 -27.53 12.02 -0.46
N LYS A 153 -28.45 12.85 -1.02
CA LYS A 153 -28.10 14.16 -1.61
C LYS A 153 -27.43 15.11 -0.62
N GLU A 154 -27.73 14.97 0.67
CA GLU A 154 -27.24 15.81 1.75
C GLU A 154 -25.73 15.58 2.00
N VAL A 155 -25.26 14.33 1.89
CA VAL A 155 -23.85 13.96 2.11
C VAL A 155 -23.05 13.84 0.80
N LEU A 156 -23.70 13.92 -0.37
CA LEU A 156 -23.06 13.72 -1.67
C LEU A 156 -21.89 14.68 -1.95
N PRO A 157 -21.94 15.98 -1.61
CA PRO A 157 -20.81 16.89 -1.82
C PRO A 157 -19.58 16.50 -1.00
N GLU A 158 -19.77 16.17 0.28
CA GLU A 158 -18.70 15.76 1.18
C GLU A 158 -18.11 14.40 0.77
N SER A 159 -18.96 13.43 0.42
CA SER A 159 -18.55 12.13 -0.12
C SER A 159 -17.74 12.30 -1.41
N THR A 160 -18.15 13.20 -2.29
CA THR A 160 -17.43 13.45 -3.54
C THR A 160 -16.06 14.06 -3.30
N ALA A 161 -15.96 15.02 -2.37
CA ALA A 161 -14.69 15.63 -1.99
C ALA A 161 -13.74 14.59 -1.36
N TYR A 162 -14.21 13.80 -0.40
CA TYR A 162 -13.48 12.71 0.21
C TYR A 162 -12.97 11.71 -0.83
N PHE A 163 -13.86 11.27 -1.70
CA PHE A 163 -13.59 10.26 -2.71
C PHE A 163 -12.55 10.72 -3.75
N ARG A 164 -12.64 11.98 -4.19
CA ARG A 164 -11.64 12.57 -5.09
C ARG A 164 -10.26 12.61 -4.47
N VAL A 165 -10.13 13.05 -3.22
CA VAL A 165 -8.85 13.07 -2.51
C VAL A 165 -8.31 11.65 -2.35
N TYR A 166 -9.16 10.69 -2.02
CA TYR A 166 -8.77 9.29 -1.91
C TYR A 166 -8.23 8.74 -3.25
N PHE A 167 -8.89 9.06 -4.38
CA PHE A 167 -8.42 8.63 -5.70
C PHE A 167 -7.12 9.31 -6.15
N ILE A 168 -6.81 10.53 -5.71
CA ILE A 168 -5.48 11.12 -5.90
C ILE A 168 -4.40 10.23 -5.26
N GLY A 169 -4.70 9.64 -4.12
CA GLY A 169 -3.82 8.72 -3.42
C GLY A 169 -3.77 7.29 -3.98
N SER A 170 -4.60 6.95 -4.96
CA SER A 170 -4.69 5.57 -5.46
C SER A 170 -3.38 5.04 -6.03
N LEU A 171 -2.54 5.89 -6.62
CA LEU A 171 -1.21 5.51 -7.07
C LEU A 171 -0.33 5.03 -5.91
N ALA A 172 -0.30 5.78 -4.81
CA ALA A 172 0.46 5.38 -3.61
C ALA A 172 -0.09 4.09 -3.01
N PHE A 173 -1.41 3.96 -2.96
CA PHE A 173 -2.09 2.76 -2.47
C PHE A 173 -1.73 1.52 -3.28
N VAL A 174 -1.81 1.58 -4.61
CA VAL A 174 -1.47 0.45 -5.49
C VAL A 174 0.02 0.09 -5.38
N LEU A 175 0.91 1.08 -5.37
CA LEU A 175 2.34 0.86 -5.22
C LEU A 175 2.68 0.26 -3.84
N TYR A 176 2.07 0.74 -2.76
CA TYR A 176 2.25 0.16 -1.44
C TYR A 176 1.88 -1.32 -1.42
N ASN A 177 0.69 -1.70 -1.94
CA ASN A 177 0.27 -3.10 -2.00
C ASN A 177 1.23 -3.96 -2.84
N ASN A 178 1.71 -3.45 -3.98
CA ASN A 178 2.69 -4.16 -4.80
C ASN A 178 4.02 -4.35 -4.07
N PHE A 179 4.55 -3.33 -3.40
CA PHE A 179 5.81 -3.42 -2.66
C PHE A 179 5.68 -4.37 -1.47
N VAL A 180 4.56 -4.34 -0.75
CA VAL A 180 4.27 -5.31 0.31
C VAL A 180 4.21 -6.73 -0.25
N GLY A 181 3.51 -6.94 -1.38
CA GLY A 181 3.45 -8.23 -2.05
C GLY A 181 4.83 -8.75 -2.47
N ILE A 182 5.70 -7.88 -3.01
CA ILE A 182 7.08 -8.23 -3.38
C ILE A 182 7.89 -8.64 -2.13
N LEU A 183 7.85 -7.84 -1.05
CA LEU A 183 8.57 -8.15 0.20
C LEU A 183 8.11 -9.47 0.81
N GLN A 184 6.81 -9.71 0.86
CA GLN A 184 6.24 -10.95 1.35
C GLN A 184 6.63 -12.17 0.49
N SER A 185 6.76 -11.98 -0.82
CA SER A 185 7.14 -13.04 -1.76
C SER A 185 8.57 -13.51 -1.58
N VAL A 186 9.46 -12.65 -1.11
CA VAL A 186 10.85 -12.99 -0.76
C VAL A 186 11.02 -13.40 0.71
N GLY A 187 9.91 -13.56 1.45
CA GLY A 187 9.90 -14.04 2.83
C GLY A 187 9.96 -12.94 3.90
N ASP A 188 9.97 -11.67 3.52
CA ASP A 188 9.99 -10.55 4.46
C ASP A 188 8.56 -10.10 4.79
N SER A 189 7.97 -10.67 5.85
CA SER A 189 6.65 -10.26 6.34
C SER A 189 6.70 -9.26 7.51
N ARG A 190 7.88 -9.07 8.13
CA ARG A 190 8.02 -8.24 9.34
C ARG A 190 8.14 -6.76 9.04
N HIS A 191 8.93 -6.39 8.02
CA HIS A 191 9.12 -4.97 7.68
C HIS A 191 7.84 -4.30 7.17
N PRO A 192 7.02 -4.93 6.30
CA PRO A 192 5.71 -4.38 5.97
C PRO A 192 4.84 -4.09 7.20
N LEU A 193 4.86 -4.96 8.22
CA LEU A 193 4.15 -4.73 9.48
C LEU A 193 4.67 -3.48 10.21
N TYR A 194 5.99 -3.33 10.35
CA TYR A 194 6.57 -2.15 11.03
C TYR A 194 6.25 -0.85 10.29
N TYR A 195 6.30 -0.87 8.97
CA TYR A 195 5.95 0.30 8.16
C TYR A 195 4.46 0.63 8.24
N LEU A 196 3.59 -0.39 8.31
CA LEU A 196 2.17 -0.20 8.53
C LEU A 196 1.91 0.44 9.90
N ILE A 197 2.52 -0.06 10.98
CA ILE A 197 2.37 0.50 12.33
C ILE A 197 2.83 1.96 12.35
N PHE A 198 4.00 2.25 11.78
CA PHE A 198 4.52 3.61 11.70
C PHE A 198 3.60 4.55 10.93
N SER A 199 3.15 4.14 9.74
CA SER A 199 2.26 4.97 8.92
C SER A 199 0.87 5.12 9.53
N SER A 200 0.38 4.11 10.26
CA SER A 200 -0.88 4.23 11.02
C SER A 200 -0.77 5.27 12.13
N ALA A 201 0.36 5.32 12.82
CA ALA A 201 0.60 6.37 13.81
C ALA A 201 0.65 7.76 13.16
N VAL A 202 1.33 7.89 12.01
CA VAL A 202 1.35 9.13 11.22
C VAL A 202 -0.06 9.51 10.79
N ASN A 203 -0.86 8.57 10.30
CA ASN A 203 -2.24 8.81 9.90
C ASN A 203 -3.09 9.36 11.06
N ILE A 204 -3.09 8.68 12.22
CA ILE A 204 -3.85 9.11 13.39
C ILE A 204 -3.45 10.53 13.85
N VAL A 205 -2.14 10.83 13.86
CA VAL A 205 -1.64 12.18 14.22
C VAL A 205 -2.13 13.23 13.22
N LEU A 206 -2.08 12.93 11.91
CA LEU A 206 -2.56 13.83 10.87
C LEU A 206 -4.08 14.01 10.92
N ASP A 207 -4.86 12.96 11.20
CA ASP A 207 -6.30 13.06 11.38
C ASP A 207 -6.66 13.93 12.56
N LEU A 208 -6.03 13.73 13.71
CA LEU A 208 -6.23 14.59 14.88
C LEU A 208 -5.85 16.04 14.59
N LEU A 209 -4.78 16.27 13.83
CA LEU A 209 -4.34 17.61 13.46
C LEU A 209 -5.32 18.27 12.47
N PHE A 210 -5.64 17.59 11.37
CA PHE A 210 -6.42 18.16 10.28
C PHE A 210 -7.90 18.25 10.63
N VAL A 211 -8.45 17.21 11.23
CA VAL A 211 -9.86 17.10 11.58
C VAL A 211 -10.12 17.70 12.97
N GLY A 212 -9.30 17.34 13.98
CA GLY A 212 -9.52 17.71 15.38
C GLY A 212 -9.11 19.16 15.69
N VAL A 213 -7.94 19.62 15.19
CA VAL A 213 -7.40 20.94 15.51
C VAL A 213 -7.74 21.98 14.44
N LEU A 214 -7.50 21.65 13.16
CA LEU A 214 -7.67 22.59 12.05
C LEU A 214 -9.10 22.62 11.48
N HIS A 215 -9.93 21.65 11.80
CA HIS A 215 -11.32 21.53 11.34
C HIS A 215 -11.49 21.61 9.81
N PHE A 216 -10.59 20.98 9.05
CA PHE A 216 -10.55 21.02 7.57
C PHE A 216 -11.58 20.09 6.92
N GLY A 217 -12.68 19.76 7.50
CA GLY A 217 -13.73 18.96 6.87
C GLY A 217 -13.32 17.52 6.50
N VAL A 218 -14.24 16.77 5.87
CA VAL A 218 -14.10 15.31 5.59
C VAL A 218 -12.96 14.99 4.64
N ALA A 219 -12.71 15.85 3.65
CA ALA A 219 -11.65 15.62 2.65
C ALA A 219 -10.25 15.57 3.28
N SER A 220 -10.05 16.19 4.43
CA SER A 220 -8.76 16.18 5.13
C SER A 220 -8.44 14.83 5.77
N ALA A 221 -9.43 14.04 6.18
CA ALA A 221 -9.22 12.68 6.63
C ALA A 221 -8.71 11.79 5.46
N ALA A 222 -9.31 11.96 4.26
CA ALA A 222 -8.76 11.29 3.08
C ALA A 222 -7.31 11.71 2.78
N ALA A 223 -6.99 13.01 2.95
CA ALA A 223 -5.63 13.52 2.74
C ALA A 223 -4.63 12.91 3.74
N ALA A 224 -4.99 12.78 5.01
CA ALA A 224 -4.16 12.12 6.02
C ALA A 224 -3.88 10.66 5.66
N THR A 225 -4.91 9.94 5.21
CA THR A 225 -4.78 8.55 4.72
C THR A 225 -3.86 8.48 3.50
N VAL A 226 -4.00 9.37 2.53
CA VAL A 226 -3.15 9.43 1.33
C VAL A 226 -1.69 9.70 1.70
N ILE A 227 -1.42 10.68 2.57
CA ILE A 227 -0.06 11.00 3.03
C ILE A 227 0.57 9.78 3.72
N SER A 228 -0.15 9.12 4.63
CA SER A 228 0.34 7.94 5.32
C SER A 228 0.63 6.77 4.38
N GLN A 229 -0.17 6.59 3.34
CA GLN A 229 0.07 5.60 2.28
C GLN A 229 1.34 5.91 1.46
N PHE A 230 1.58 7.19 1.13
CA PHE A 230 2.84 7.61 0.49
C PHE A 230 4.04 7.32 1.37
N VAL A 231 3.96 7.60 2.67
CA VAL A 231 5.02 7.28 3.64
C VAL A 231 5.29 5.77 3.66
N SER A 232 4.25 4.94 3.76
CA SER A 232 4.38 3.48 3.72
C SER A 232 5.02 2.99 2.42
N ALA A 233 4.55 3.48 1.27
CA ALA A 233 5.07 3.10 -0.04
C ALA A 233 6.55 3.49 -0.17
N ALA A 234 6.93 4.68 0.29
CA ALA A 234 8.32 5.15 0.28
C ALA A 234 9.23 4.30 1.17
N LEU A 235 8.77 3.91 2.37
CA LEU A 235 9.52 3.03 3.28
C LEU A 235 9.70 1.63 2.70
N CYS A 236 8.65 1.06 2.09
CA CYS A 236 8.74 -0.23 1.40
C CYS A 236 9.70 -0.16 0.21
N LEU A 237 9.62 0.91 -0.60
CA LEU A 237 10.53 1.12 -1.72
C LEU A 237 11.98 1.29 -1.24
N TYR A 238 12.21 2.08 -0.18
CA TYR A 238 13.52 2.23 0.41
C TYR A 238 14.11 0.87 0.85
N ARG A 239 13.31 0.04 1.50
CA ARG A 239 13.71 -1.31 1.90
C ARG A 239 14.09 -2.17 0.69
N LEU A 240 13.27 -2.13 -0.37
CA LEU A 240 13.52 -2.87 -1.60
C LEU A 240 14.79 -2.40 -2.35
N MET A 241 15.20 -1.13 -2.21
CA MET A 241 16.34 -0.57 -2.94
C MET A 241 17.67 -0.65 -2.18
N TYR A 242 17.64 -0.57 -0.85
CA TYR A 242 18.87 -0.31 -0.07
C TYR A 242 19.20 -1.38 0.98
N LYS A 243 18.29 -2.30 1.27
CA LYS A 243 18.54 -3.32 2.30
C LYS A 243 18.30 -4.72 1.76
N SER A 244 19.25 -5.62 2.08
CA SER A 244 19.08 -7.05 1.84
C SER A 244 17.98 -7.64 2.75
N PRO A 245 17.29 -8.70 2.34
CA PRO A 245 16.31 -9.40 3.21
C PRO A 245 16.87 -9.88 4.54
N ASP A 246 18.19 -10.00 4.65
CA ASP A 246 18.89 -10.53 5.85
C ASP A 246 19.29 -9.45 6.88
N ASP A 247 19.14 -8.17 6.57
CA ASP A 247 19.38 -7.04 7.47
C ASP A 247 18.12 -6.62 8.23
#